data_b9fbd642daa8d493a310059b6bd869f7
#
_entry.id   b9fbd642daa8d493a310059b6bd869f7
#
_cell.length_a   1.000
_cell.length_b   1.000
_cell.length_c   1.000
_cell.angle_alpha   90.00
_cell.angle_beta   90.00
_cell.angle_gamma   90.00
#
_symmetry.space_group_name_H-M   'P 1'
#
loop_
_entity.id
_entity.type
_entity.pdbx_description
1 polymer ?
#
loop_
_entity_poly.entity_id
_entity_poly.type
_entity_poly.pdbx_seq_one_letter_code
_entity_poly.pdbx_strand_id
1 'polypeptide(L)'
;MKKHLLTIASVAMIAGVVSFSSCKKDDTAAPTITITGGNAQTISLNSTWAQPTATASDDVDGDISTSITVTGASAVNEDLVGTYNVTYTVSDAAGNTSTETLVVTVQNDAGYLEGNYNVRDSVDVGLVFLYTMNINASTTVNNKIEFNTGVDAVSSSTVGFADYQNNTNIYATVSGTNVILPSQTATGIGAASNESHTFSGNGSVWAPSVPSFIIVYNDVNNTNSTQANNCKQYYVHQ
;
A
#
# COMPACT_ATOMS: atom_id res chain seq x y z
N MET A 1 93.54 -20.06 58.18
CA MET A 1 92.80 -19.19 57.37
C MET A 1 91.92 -20.11 56.44
N LYS A 2 90.67 -20.34 56.79
CA LYS A 2 89.76 -21.19 56.08
C LYS A 2 88.61 -20.30 55.57
N LYS A 3 88.45 -20.22 54.26
CA LYS A 3 87.35 -19.52 53.57
C LYS A 3 86.15 -20.46 53.52
N HIS A 4 85.05 -20.08 54.11
CA HIS A 4 83.79 -20.75 53.92
C HIS A 4 83.08 -20.23 52.71
N LEU A 5 82.78 -21.10 51.72
CA LEU A 5 82.02 -20.84 50.55
C LEU A 5 80.55 -21.09 50.90
N LEU A 6 79.72 -20.09 50.79
CA LEU A 6 78.29 -20.19 51.03
C LEU A 6 77.59 -20.43 49.69
N THR A 7 77.00 -21.60 49.54
CA THR A 7 76.27 -21.95 48.32
C THR A 7 74.81 -21.56 48.55
N ILE A 8 74.34 -20.64 47.71
CA ILE A 8 72.93 -20.22 47.71
C ILE A 8 72.23 -21.13 46.70
N ALA A 9 71.34 -22.01 47.20
CA ALA A 9 70.44 -22.78 46.33
C ALA A 9 69.24 -21.95 45.92
N SER A 10 69.17 -21.61 44.64
CA SER A 10 68.03 -20.94 44.06
C SER A 10 66.90 -21.95 43.78
N VAL A 11 65.86 -21.92 44.56
CA VAL A 11 64.63 -22.68 44.29
C VAL A 11 63.84 -21.88 43.23
N ALA A 12 63.85 -22.38 41.99
CA ALA A 12 62.98 -21.86 40.92
C ALA A 12 61.54 -22.41 41.14
N MET A 13 60.67 -21.55 41.55
CA MET A 13 59.25 -21.83 41.66
C MET A 13 58.61 -21.71 40.29
N ILE A 14 58.41 -22.82 39.60
CA ILE A 14 57.66 -22.88 38.35
C ILE A 14 56.16 -22.73 38.69
N ALA A 15 55.60 -21.52 38.59
CA ALA A 15 54.19 -21.29 38.62
C ALA A 15 53.56 -21.82 37.33
N GLY A 16 53.03 -23.05 37.39
CA GLY A 16 52.25 -23.62 36.30
C GLY A 16 50.97 -22.80 36.11
N VAL A 17 50.90 -22.05 35.02
CA VAL A 17 49.67 -21.44 34.56
C VAL A 17 48.79 -22.55 34.04
N VAL A 18 47.89 -23.05 34.85
CA VAL A 18 46.81 -23.95 34.40
C VAL A 18 45.81 -23.11 33.64
N SER A 19 45.96 -23.08 32.34
CA SER A 19 44.94 -22.54 31.45
C SER A 19 43.74 -23.50 31.48
N PHE A 20 42.72 -23.15 32.25
CA PHE A 20 41.42 -23.79 32.12
C PHE A 20 40.87 -23.38 30.76
N SER A 21 41.12 -24.17 29.76
CA SER A 21 40.35 -24.12 28.50
C SER A 21 38.96 -24.61 28.86
N SER A 22 38.10 -23.69 29.22
CA SER A 22 36.66 -23.97 29.30
C SER A 22 36.24 -24.40 27.90
N CYS A 23 35.88 -25.68 27.78
CA CYS A 23 35.22 -26.15 26.56
C CYS A 23 33.84 -25.46 26.52
N LYS A 24 33.80 -24.24 25.95
CA LYS A 24 32.52 -23.65 25.61
C LYS A 24 31.91 -24.55 24.57
N LYS A 25 30.70 -25.03 24.83
CA LYS A 25 29.87 -25.66 23.83
C LYS A 25 29.75 -24.63 22.68
N ASP A 26 30.06 -25.08 21.47
CA ASP A 26 29.89 -24.21 20.31
C ASP A 26 28.42 -23.75 20.26
N ASP A 27 28.22 -22.43 20.16
CA ASP A 27 26.91 -21.85 19.98
C ASP A 27 26.45 -22.09 18.55
N THR A 28 25.29 -22.72 18.41
CA THR A 28 24.65 -23.05 17.13
C THR A 28 23.22 -22.53 17.06
N ALA A 29 22.76 -21.86 18.10
CA ALA A 29 21.45 -21.23 18.10
C ALA A 29 21.51 -19.94 17.30
N ALA A 30 20.49 -19.68 16.51
CA ALA A 30 20.37 -18.39 15.84
C ALA A 30 19.56 -17.43 16.70
N PRO A 31 19.89 -16.14 16.68
CA PRO A 31 19.15 -15.12 17.45
C PRO A 31 17.69 -15.01 16.99
N THR A 32 16.84 -14.48 17.85
CA THR A 32 15.43 -14.23 17.56
C THR A 32 15.21 -12.75 17.37
N ILE A 33 14.62 -12.34 16.22
CA ILE A 33 14.21 -10.96 15.92
C ILE A 33 12.71 -10.79 16.23
N THR A 34 12.36 -9.67 16.85
CA THR A 34 10.96 -9.26 17.06
C THR A 34 10.77 -7.85 16.54
N ILE A 35 9.95 -7.68 15.50
CA ILE A 35 9.59 -6.37 14.93
C ILE A 35 8.42 -5.79 15.71
N THR A 36 8.54 -4.53 16.14
CA THR A 36 7.47 -3.82 16.85
C THR A 36 6.24 -3.65 15.96
N GLY A 37 5.09 -4.18 16.41
CA GLY A 37 3.86 -4.17 15.61
C GLY A 37 3.71 -5.37 14.68
N GLY A 38 4.69 -6.29 14.63
CA GLY A 38 4.63 -7.51 13.81
C GLY A 38 5.19 -7.36 12.41
N ASN A 39 5.02 -8.41 11.61
CA ASN A 39 5.68 -8.56 10.30
C ASN A 39 4.83 -8.07 9.12
N ALA A 40 3.70 -7.40 9.37
CA ALA A 40 2.84 -6.83 8.34
C ALA A 40 2.29 -5.48 8.78
N GLN A 41 2.32 -4.51 7.89
CA GLN A 41 1.72 -3.20 8.06
C GLN A 41 0.94 -2.82 6.80
N THR A 42 -0.20 -2.18 6.99
CA THR A 42 -0.96 -1.56 5.90
C THR A 42 -1.06 -0.07 6.15
N ILE A 43 -0.75 0.72 5.14
CA ILE A 43 -0.84 2.18 5.19
C ILE A 43 -1.67 2.69 4.02
N SER A 44 -2.30 3.84 4.23
CA SER A 44 -3.02 4.55 3.16
C SER A 44 -2.03 5.16 2.17
N LEU A 45 -2.37 5.11 0.90
CA LEU A 45 -1.66 5.81 -0.16
C LEU A 45 -1.52 7.31 0.17
N ASN A 46 -0.38 7.91 -0.12
CA ASN A 46 -0.01 9.30 0.20
C ASN A 46 0.03 9.62 1.71
N SER A 47 0.10 8.61 2.58
CA SER A 47 0.36 8.80 4.00
C SER A 47 1.85 8.66 4.31
N THR A 48 2.29 9.15 5.45
CA THR A 48 3.67 8.97 5.88
C THR A 48 3.85 7.61 6.55
N TRP A 49 4.86 6.86 6.14
CA TRP A 49 5.28 5.63 6.79
C TRP A 49 6.47 5.87 7.73
N ALA A 50 6.42 5.25 8.90
CA ALA A 50 7.53 5.22 9.83
C ALA A 50 8.03 3.78 10.00
N GLN A 51 9.31 3.56 9.72
CA GLN A 51 9.94 2.26 9.91
C GLN A 51 9.85 1.85 11.38
N PRO A 52 9.28 0.66 11.70
CA PRO A 52 9.21 0.17 13.06
C PRO A 52 10.59 -0.23 13.59
N THR A 53 10.75 -0.11 14.91
CA THR A 53 11.90 -0.66 15.62
C THR A 53 11.80 -2.17 15.71
N ALA A 54 12.94 -2.82 15.96
CA ALA A 54 12.99 -4.24 16.25
C ALA A 54 13.94 -4.51 17.42
N THR A 55 13.74 -5.63 18.10
CA THR A 55 14.63 -6.18 19.10
C THR A 55 15.17 -7.52 18.65
N ALA A 56 16.38 -7.86 19.11
CA ALA A 56 16.96 -9.17 18.87
C ALA A 56 17.59 -9.71 20.14
N SER A 57 17.37 -10.98 20.40
CA SER A 57 17.95 -11.69 21.55
C SER A 57 18.48 -13.06 21.15
N ASP A 58 19.55 -13.43 21.80
CA ASP A 58 20.21 -14.72 21.67
C ASP A 58 20.38 -15.37 23.05
N ASP A 59 20.48 -16.70 23.12
CA ASP A 59 20.55 -17.43 24.39
C ASP A 59 21.95 -17.36 25.04
N VAL A 60 23.00 -17.06 24.27
CA VAL A 60 24.38 -16.90 24.73
C VAL A 60 24.80 -15.43 24.80
N ASP A 61 24.47 -14.64 23.77
CA ASP A 61 24.91 -13.25 23.65
C ASP A 61 23.93 -12.25 24.28
N GLY A 62 22.71 -12.69 24.64
CA GLY A 62 21.69 -11.85 25.26
C GLY A 62 21.06 -10.87 24.28
N ASP A 63 20.91 -9.60 24.69
CA ASP A 63 20.32 -8.53 23.86
C ASP A 63 21.33 -8.03 22.84
N ILE A 64 21.09 -8.32 21.56
CA ILE A 64 21.89 -7.89 20.41
C ILE A 64 21.11 -6.98 19.46
N SER A 65 20.07 -6.32 19.94
CA SER A 65 19.19 -5.43 19.17
C SER A 65 19.95 -4.35 18.40
N THR A 66 21.08 -3.87 18.96
CA THR A 66 21.91 -2.82 18.30
C THR A 66 22.66 -3.33 17.07
N SER A 67 22.76 -4.64 16.89
CA SER A 67 23.43 -5.29 15.75
C SER A 67 22.47 -5.54 14.58
N ILE A 68 21.17 -5.21 14.71
CA ILE A 68 20.20 -5.39 13.63
C ILE A 68 20.55 -4.45 12.47
N THR A 69 20.65 -5.04 11.28
CA THR A 69 20.73 -4.30 10.01
C THR A 69 19.38 -4.32 9.31
N VAL A 70 18.97 -3.18 8.75
CA VAL A 70 17.71 -3.08 8.02
C VAL A 70 17.99 -2.70 6.56
N THR A 71 17.35 -3.42 5.64
CA THR A 71 17.43 -3.15 4.20
C THR A 71 16.04 -3.05 3.60
N GLY A 72 15.92 -2.36 2.45
CA GLY A 72 14.65 -2.22 1.74
C GLY A 72 13.73 -1.09 2.26
N ALA A 73 14.01 -0.49 3.42
CA ALA A 73 13.16 0.57 3.99
C ALA A 73 13.05 1.80 3.05
N SER A 74 14.12 2.18 2.36
CA SER A 74 14.12 3.27 1.39
C SER A 74 13.39 2.97 0.08
N ALA A 75 12.99 1.72 -0.13
CA ALA A 75 12.21 1.31 -1.29
C ALA A 75 10.70 1.42 -1.07
N VAL A 76 10.26 1.62 0.19
CA VAL A 76 8.84 1.86 0.49
C VAL A 76 8.45 3.19 -0.14
N ASN A 77 7.50 3.12 -1.07
CA ASN A 77 7.00 4.29 -1.78
C ASN A 77 5.55 4.53 -1.38
N GLU A 78 5.34 5.51 -0.51
CA GLU A 78 4.01 5.87 0.01
C GLU A 78 3.09 6.48 -1.05
N ASP A 79 3.66 6.93 -2.18
CA ASP A 79 2.91 7.55 -3.27
C ASP A 79 2.53 6.56 -4.39
N LEU A 80 2.75 5.27 -4.16
CA LEU A 80 2.40 4.24 -5.14
C LEU A 80 1.81 3.01 -4.44
N VAL A 81 0.60 2.61 -4.85
CA VAL A 81 -0.02 1.36 -4.40
C VAL A 81 0.90 0.18 -4.69
N GLY A 82 1.14 -0.65 -3.68
CA GLY A 82 2.04 -1.78 -3.84
C GLY A 82 2.36 -2.47 -2.53
N THR A 83 3.20 -3.50 -2.64
CA THR A 83 3.72 -4.25 -1.51
C THR A 83 5.24 -4.15 -1.50
N TYR A 84 5.79 -3.76 -0.36
CA TYR A 84 7.21 -3.48 -0.15
C TYR A 84 7.74 -4.37 0.96
N ASN A 85 8.91 -4.94 0.77
CA ASN A 85 9.55 -5.79 1.77
C ASN A 85 10.71 -5.05 2.43
N VAL A 86 10.68 -5.01 3.77
CA VAL A 86 11.75 -4.47 4.61
C VAL A 86 12.34 -5.62 5.42
N THR A 87 13.63 -5.85 5.26
CA THR A 87 14.32 -7.00 5.82
C THR A 87 15.18 -6.57 7.00
N TYR A 88 15.01 -7.23 8.13
CA TYR A 88 15.78 -7.10 9.36
C TYR A 88 16.68 -8.32 9.49
N THR A 89 17.98 -8.11 9.66
CA THR A 89 18.98 -9.20 9.77
C THR A 89 19.88 -8.93 10.95
N VAL A 90 20.19 -9.97 11.73
CA VAL A 90 21.11 -9.93 12.84
C VAL A 90 21.95 -11.21 12.87
N SER A 91 23.21 -11.10 13.28
CA SER A 91 24.08 -12.25 13.56
C SER A 91 24.59 -12.14 15.00
N ASP A 92 24.69 -13.29 15.67
CA ASP A 92 25.35 -13.43 16.98
C ASP A 92 26.89 -13.42 16.84
N ALA A 93 27.61 -13.56 17.97
CA ALA A 93 29.06 -13.60 17.98
C ALA A 93 29.63 -14.91 17.42
N ALA A 94 28.85 -15.99 17.38
CA ALA A 94 29.22 -17.27 16.79
C ALA A 94 29.04 -17.29 15.26
N GLY A 95 28.29 -16.32 14.70
CA GLY A 95 28.01 -16.19 13.27
C GLY A 95 26.69 -16.81 12.83
N ASN A 96 25.84 -17.27 13.78
CA ASN A 96 24.48 -17.71 13.42
C ASN A 96 23.63 -16.46 13.09
N THR A 97 22.85 -16.54 12.02
CA THR A 97 22.14 -15.39 11.47
C THR A 97 20.64 -15.64 11.44
N SER A 98 19.88 -14.62 11.81
CA SER A 98 18.43 -14.58 11.64
C SER A 98 18.00 -13.43 10.74
N THR A 99 16.90 -13.66 10.06
CA THR A 99 16.29 -12.66 9.17
C THR A 99 14.78 -12.68 9.32
N GLU A 100 14.19 -11.49 9.50
CA GLU A 100 12.74 -11.27 9.52
C GLU A 100 12.35 -10.24 8.45
N THR A 101 11.21 -10.45 7.84
CA THR A 101 10.70 -9.55 6.80
C THR A 101 9.41 -8.88 7.25
N LEU A 102 9.41 -7.56 7.24
CA LEU A 102 8.20 -6.75 7.35
C LEU A 102 7.62 -6.52 5.94
N VAL A 103 6.38 -6.88 5.76
CA VAL A 103 5.61 -6.59 4.54
C VAL A 103 4.82 -5.31 4.74
N VAL A 104 5.14 -4.27 3.98
CA VAL A 104 4.41 -2.99 3.99
C VAL A 104 3.51 -2.93 2.77
N THR A 105 2.20 -2.84 2.98
CA THR A 105 1.22 -2.70 1.91
C THR A 105 0.72 -1.25 1.87
N VAL A 106 0.94 -0.57 0.75
CA VAL A 106 0.38 0.75 0.45
C VAL A 106 -0.89 0.54 -0.35
N GLN A 107 -2.02 1.04 0.12
CA GLN A 107 -3.31 0.85 -0.54
C GLN A 107 -4.09 2.14 -0.65
N ASN A 108 -4.92 2.24 -1.69
CA ASN A 108 -5.91 3.30 -1.81
C ASN A 108 -7.11 3.00 -0.91
N ASP A 109 -7.52 3.95 -0.07
CA ASP A 109 -8.64 3.77 0.86
C ASP A 109 -9.99 3.61 0.14
N ALA A 110 -10.10 4.04 -1.11
CA ALA A 110 -11.25 3.78 -1.98
C ALA A 110 -11.16 2.46 -2.76
N GLY A 111 -10.11 1.65 -2.55
CA GLY A 111 -9.89 0.38 -3.26
C GLY A 111 -11.01 -0.64 -3.09
N TYR A 112 -11.80 -0.54 -2.02
CA TYR A 112 -12.99 -1.39 -1.82
C TYR A 112 -14.10 -1.16 -2.87
N LEU A 113 -14.01 -0.08 -3.67
CA LEU A 113 -14.93 0.22 -4.77
C LEU A 113 -14.43 -0.29 -6.12
N GLU A 114 -13.28 -0.95 -6.19
CA GLU A 114 -12.81 -1.55 -7.45
C GLU A 114 -13.71 -2.70 -7.89
N GLY A 115 -13.92 -2.81 -9.18
CA GLY A 115 -14.65 -3.94 -9.76
C GLY A 115 -15.51 -3.58 -10.95
N ASN A 116 -16.31 -4.57 -11.37
CA ASN A 116 -17.27 -4.43 -12.44
C ASN A 116 -18.65 -4.13 -11.86
N TYR A 117 -19.33 -3.19 -12.49
CA TYR A 117 -20.64 -2.73 -12.05
C TYR A 117 -21.67 -2.81 -13.18
N ASN A 118 -22.89 -3.20 -12.81
CA ASN A 118 -24.07 -2.93 -13.62
C ASN A 118 -24.50 -1.49 -13.31
N VAL A 119 -24.53 -0.65 -14.33
CA VAL A 119 -24.88 0.75 -14.20
C VAL A 119 -26.26 0.99 -14.80
N ARG A 120 -27.10 1.66 -14.03
CA ARG A 120 -28.36 2.21 -14.48
C ARG A 120 -28.28 3.72 -14.46
N ASP A 121 -28.20 4.32 -15.62
CA ASP A 121 -28.16 5.76 -15.80
C ASP A 121 -29.55 6.28 -16.18
N SER A 122 -29.97 7.36 -15.57
CA SER A 122 -31.25 8.04 -15.86
C SER A 122 -31.04 9.54 -15.99
N VAL A 123 -31.55 10.11 -17.04
CA VAL A 123 -31.50 11.56 -17.30
C VAL A 123 -32.88 12.19 -17.15
N ASP A 124 -32.92 13.50 -16.98
CA ASP A 124 -34.11 14.32 -16.68
C ASP A 124 -35.32 14.04 -17.55
N VAL A 125 -35.11 13.60 -18.78
CA VAL A 125 -36.20 13.36 -19.76
C VAL A 125 -36.82 11.94 -19.66
N GLY A 126 -36.49 11.20 -18.61
CA GLY A 126 -37.02 9.87 -18.34
C GLY A 126 -36.39 8.76 -19.14
N LEU A 127 -35.29 9.03 -19.84
CA LEU A 127 -34.51 7.99 -20.53
C LEU A 127 -33.68 7.22 -19.49
N VAL A 128 -33.59 5.93 -19.69
CA VAL A 128 -32.81 5.01 -18.83
C VAL A 128 -31.89 4.17 -19.72
N PHE A 129 -30.62 4.19 -19.37
CA PHE A 129 -29.57 3.40 -20.02
C PHE A 129 -29.03 2.36 -19.07
N LEU A 130 -28.77 1.17 -19.58
CA LEU A 130 -28.17 0.05 -18.82
C LEU A 130 -26.90 -0.36 -19.52
N TYR A 131 -25.80 -0.37 -18.78
CA TYR A 131 -24.50 -0.80 -19.30
C TYR A 131 -23.62 -1.34 -18.17
N THR A 132 -22.46 -1.85 -18.50
CA THR A 132 -21.48 -2.28 -17.51
C THR A 132 -20.30 -1.28 -17.51
N MET A 133 -19.70 -1.11 -16.33
CA MET A 133 -18.56 -0.23 -16.14
C MET A 133 -17.56 -0.88 -15.20
N ASN A 134 -16.28 -0.75 -15.51
CA ASN A 134 -15.21 -1.12 -14.60
C ASN A 134 -14.76 0.12 -13.81
N ILE A 135 -14.59 -0.03 -12.51
CA ILE A 135 -14.06 1.00 -11.62
C ILE A 135 -12.70 0.57 -11.11
N ASN A 136 -11.71 1.43 -11.25
CA ASN A 136 -10.38 1.23 -10.72
C ASN A 136 -10.08 2.30 -9.65
N ALA A 137 -9.48 1.90 -8.54
CA ALA A 137 -8.89 2.86 -7.62
C ALA A 137 -7.57 3.39 -8.21
N SER A 138 -7.30 4.68 -8.01
CA SER A 138 -6.04 5.26 -8.46
C SER A 138 -4.85 4.61 -7.73
N THR A 139 -3.79 4.32 -8.47
CA THR A 139 -2.56 3.77 -7.90
C THR A 139 -1.63 4.83 -7.31
N THR A 140 -1.93 6.12 -7.52
CA THR A 140 -1.06 7.24 -7.12
C THR A 140 -1.77 8.34 -6.35
N VAL A 141 -3.11 8.34 -6.30
CA VAL A 141 -3.89 9.35 -5.58
C VAL A 141 -4.87 8.65 -4.65
N ASN A 142 -4.72 8.85 -3.34
CA ASN A 142 -5.61 8.24 -2.36
C ASN A 142 -7.06 8.75 -2.49
N ASN A 143 -8.01 7.89 -2.14
CA ASN A 143 -9.44 8.18 -2.20
C ASN A 143 -9.97 8.57 -3.60
N LYS A 144 -9.23 8.28 -4.66
CA LYS A 144 -9.65 8.51 -6.04
C LYS A 144 -10.04 7.21 -6.71
N ILE A 145 -11.21 7.20 -7.34
CA ILE A 145 -11.67 6.12 -8.24
C ILE A 145 -11.84 6.66 -9.65
N GLU A 146 -11.60 5.82 -10.63
CA GLU A 146 -11.67 6.13 -12.06
C GLU A 146 -12.69 5.23 -12.73
N PHE A 147 -13.54 5.82 -13.55
CA PHE A 147 -14.60 5.13 -14.27
C PHE A 147 -14.09 4.74 -15.66
N ASN A 148 -13.90 3.45 -15.88
CA ASN A 148 -13.45 2.92 -17.15
C ASN A 148 -14.60 2.22 -17.86
N THR A 149 -15.03 2.76 -18.98
CA THR A 149 -15.90 2.02 -19.89
C THR A 149 -15.05 1.08 -20.73
N GLY A 150 -15.39 -0.21 -20.69
CA GLY A 150 -14.88 -1.14 -21.68
C GLY A 150 -15.25 -0.67 -23.09
N VAL A 151 -14.49 -1.07 -24.07
CA VAL A 151 -14.71 -0.78 -25.52
C VAL A 151 -16.08 -1.25 -26.08
N ASP A 152 -16.88 -1.88 -25.26
CA ASP A 152 -18.21 -2.42 -25.61
C ASP A 152 -19.38 -1.50 -25.23
N ALA A 153 -19.13 -0.26 -24.80
CA ALA A 153 -20.18 0.73 -24.62
C ALA A 153 -20.74 1.14 -25.99
N VAL A 154 -21.31 0.20 -26.69
CA VAL A 154 -22.00 0.43 -27.97
C VAL A 154 -23.41 0.87 -27.65
N SER A 155 -23.57 2.09 -27.25
CA SER A 155 -24.89 2.69 -27.26
C SER A 155 -24.89 3.88 -28.22
N SER A 156 -25.75 3.84 -29.16
CA SER A 156 -25.98 4.93 -30.11
C SER A 156 -26.70 6.12 -29.51
N SER A 157 -26.67 6.28 -28.19
CA SER A 157 -27.34 7.38 -27.51
C SER A 157 -26.38 8.10 -26.58
N THR A 158 -26.22 9.34 -26.85
CA THR A 158 -25.37 10.40 -26.32
C THR A 158 -25.65 10.77 -24.86
N VAL A 159 -25.63 9.82 -23.92
CA VAL A 159 -25.91 10.17 -22.52
C VAL A 159 -25.15 9.30 -21.52
N GLY A 160 -24.51 9.96 -20.57
CA GLY A 160 -23.77 9.34 -19.49
C GLY A 160 -22.26 9.33 -19.68
N PHE A 161 -21.53 8.99 -18.62
CA PHE A 161 -20.06 8.97 -18.62
C PHE A 161 -19.47 8.01 -19.66
N ALA A 162 -20.22 6.98 -20.06
CA ALA A 162 -19.74 5.93 -20.94
C ALA A 162 -19.25 6.44 -22.29
N ASP A 163 -19.87 7.48 -22.82
CA ASP A 163 -19.60 7.99 -24.17
C ASP A 163 -18.54 9.10 -24.20
N TYR A 164 -18.02 9.53 -23.03
CA TYR A 164 -17.15 10.71 -22.92
C TYR A 164 -15.74 10.43 -22.35
N GLN A 165 -15.23 9.23 -22.49
CA GLN A 165 -13.92 8.84 -21.90
C GLN A 165 -12.75 8.80 -22.90
N ASN A 166 -12.72 9.65 -23.88
CA ASN A 166 -11.60 9.69 -24.82
C ASN A 166 -10.35 10.33 -24.18
N ASN A 167 -9.40 9.48 -23.73
CA ASN A 167 -8.10 9.84 -23.15
C ASN A 167 -8.09 10.54 -21.78
N THR A 168 -9.23 10.80 -21.17
CA THR A 168 -9.30 11.31 -19.80
C THR A 168 -10.32 10.50 -19.03
N ASN A 169 -9.86 9.66 -18.11
CA ASN A 169 -10.77 8.91 -17.26
C ASN A 169 -11.54 9.88 -16.38
N ILE A 170 -12.87 9.83 -16.47
CA ILE A 170 -13.72 10.50 -15.48
C ILE A 170 -13.44 9.87 -14.13
N TYR A 171 -13.31 10.69 -13.10
CA TYR A 171 -12.96 10.22 -11.77
C TYR A 171 -13.87 10.82 -10.70
N ALA A 172 -13.97 10.15 -9.57
CA ALA A 172 -14.56 10.68 -8.35
C ALA A 172 -13.59 10.54 -7.18
N THR A 173 -13.80 11.36 -6.16
CA THR A 173 -13.13 11.23 -4.87
C THR A 173 -14.10 10.67 -3.84
N VAL A 174 -13.58 9.85 -2.92
CA VAL A 174 -14.37 9.15 -1.91
C VAL A 174 -13.95 9.64 -0.53
N SER A 175 -14.91 10.01 0.32
CA SER A 175 -14.66 10.40 1.71
C SER A 175 -15.70 9.75 2.61
N GLY A 176 -15.29 8.71 3.33
CA GLY A 176 -16.22 7.83 4.04
C GLY A 176 -17.22 7.19 3.07
N THR A 177 -18.50 7.48 3.23
CA THR A 177 -19.55 7.02 2.31
C THR A 177 -19.88 8.01 1.19
N ASN A 178 -19.28 9.19 1.18
CA ASN A 178 -19.55 10.20 0.16
C ASN A 178 -18.69 9.96 -1.09
N VAL A 179 -19.32 10.02 -2.25
CA VAL A 179 -18.67 9.99 -3.56
C VAL A 179 -18.85 11.35 -4.20
N ILE A 180 -17.77 12.04 -4.50
CA ILE A 180 -17.77 13.39 -5.06
C ILE A 180 -17.23 13.33 -6.47
N LEU A 181 -18.04 13.72 -7.44
CA LEU A 181 -17.65 13.91 -8.84
C LEU A 181 -17.29 15.39 -9.01
N PRO A 182 -15.99 15.75 -8.96
CA PRO A 182 -15.59 17.13 -9.17
C PRO A 182 -15.94 17.58 -10.59
N SER A 183 -16.06 18.89 -10.80
CA SER A 183 -16.30 19.43 -12.14
C SER A 183 -15.14 19.05 -13.08
N GLN A 184 -15.45 18.31 -14.12
CA GLN A 184 -14.48 17.81 -15.09
C GLN A 184 -15.09 17.72 -16.49
N THR A 185 -14.26 17.99 -17.49
CA THR A 185 -14.69 17.99 -18.88
C THR A 185 -14.09 16.79 -19.60
N ALA A 186 -14.92 16.09 -20.34
CA ALA A 186 -14.53 15.00 -21.22
C ALA A 186 -15.04 15.23 -22.63
N THR A 187 -14.31 14.68 -23.61
CA THR A 187 -14.72 14.70 -25.02
C THR A 187 -15.34 13.35 -25.35
N GLY A 188 -16.44 13.37 -26.09
CA GLY A 188 -17.15 12.17 -26.49
C GLY A 188 -16.33 11.25 -27.39
N ILE A 189 -16.70 9.97 -27.39
CA ILE A 189 -16.16 8.91 -28.25
C ILE A 189 -17.25 8.37 -29.16
N GLY A 190 -16.87 7.70 -30.22
CA GLY A 190 -17.83 7.11 -31.16
C GLY A 190 -18.74 8.14 -31.80
N ALA A 191 -20.04 7.99 -31.65
CA ALA A 191 -21.05 8.90 -32.24
C ALA A 191 -21.01 10.30 -31.61
N ALA A 192 -20.55 10.43 -30.35
CA ALA A 192 -20.38 11.70 -29.66
C ALA A 192 -18.98 12.32 -29.82
N SER A 193 -18.17 11.86 -30.75
CA SER A 193 -16.73 12.22 -30.88
C SER A 193 -16.43 13.71 -31.08
N ASN A 194 -17.43 14.49 -31.47
CA ASN A 194 -17.32 15.94 -31.65
C ASN A 194 -17.95 16.76 -30.50
N GLU A 195 -18.42 16.10 -29.47
CA GLU A 195 -19.06 16.76 -28.34
C GLU A 195 -18.14 16.79 -27.13
N SER A 196 -18.22 17.86 -26.39
CA SER A 196 -17.50 18.04 -25.12
C SER A 196 -18.52 18.30 -24.01
N HIS A 197 -18.44 17.53 -22.96
CA HIS A 197 -19.35 17.61 -21.83
C HIS A 197 -18.60 17.88 -20.53
N THR A 198 -19.21 18.67 -19.65
CA THR A 198 -18.73 18.90 -18.29
C THR A 198 -19.67 18.23 -17.29
N PHE A 199 -19.11 17.35 -16.48
CA PHE A 199 -19.80 16.59 -15.45
C PHE A 199 -19.44 17.11 -14.07
N SER A 200 -20.42 17.19 -13.18
CA SER A 200 -20.19 17.46 -11.75
C SER A 200 -21.32 16.93 -10.91
N GLY A 201 -21.03 16.41 -9.71
CA GLY A 201 -22.07 15.86 -8.86
C GLY A 201 -21.58 15.27 -7.55
N ASN A 202 -22.52 14.66 -6.85
CA ASN A 202 -22.26 13.99 -5.59
C ASN A 202 -23.03 12.67 -5.53
N GLY A 203 -22.55 11.77 -4.71
CA GLY A 203 -23.16 10.49 -4.49
C GLY A 203 -22.87 9.92 -3.12
N SER A 204 -23.34 8.71 -2.90
CA SER A 204 -23.06 7.98 -1.66
C SER A 204 -23.01 6.48 -1.87
N VAL A 205 -22.14 5.82 -1.11
CA VAL A 205 -22.10 4.36 -0.99
C VAL A 205 -23.21 3.94 -0.03
N TRP A 206 -24.10 3.01 -0.45
CA TRP A 206 -25.20 2.53 0.40
C TRP A 206 -25.04 1.09 0.87
N ALA A 207 -24.17 0.32 0.24
CA ALA A 207 -23.93 -1.09 0.61
C ALA A 207 -22.42 -1.39 0.60
N PRO A 208 -21.66 -0.99 1.64
CA PRO A 208 -20.20 -1.17 1.66
C PRO A 208 -19.73 -2.64 1.63
N SER A 209 -20.57 -3.58 2.07
CA SER A 209 -20.27 -5.02 2.07
C SER A 209 -20.38 -5.66 0.68
N VAL A 210 -21.21 -5.08 -0.19
CA VAL A 210 -21.28 -5.35 -1.63
C VAL A 210 -21.27 -3.99 -2.28
N PRO A 211 -20.10 -3.48 -2.65
CA PRO A 211 -19.93 -2.07 -2.98
C PRO A 211 -20.94 -1.62 -4.02
N SER A 212 -21.89 -0.81 -3.60
CA SER A 212 -22.92 -0.25 -4.47
C SER A 212 -23.09 1.21 -4.10
N PHE A 213 -23.21 2.07 -5.08
CA PHE A 213 -23.33 3.51 -4.83
C PHE A 213 -24.13 4.21 -5.92
N ILE A 214 -24.52 5.44 -5.62
CA ILE A 214 -25.23 6.33 -6.54
C ILE A 214 -24.41 7.59 -6.74
N ILE A 215 -24.46 8.16 -7.94
CA ILE A 215 -24.03 9.52 -8.23
C ILE A 215 -25.21 10.27 -8.82
N VAL A 216 -25.50 11.45 -8.27
CA VAL A 216 -26.41 12.44 -8.86
C VAL A 216 -25.54 13.55 -9.45
N TYR A 217 -25.68 13.80 -10.73
CA TYR A 217 -24.79 14.71 -11.43
C TYR A 217 -25.53 15.63 -12.42
N ASN A 218 -24.85 16.69 -12.77
CA ASN A 218 -25.22 17.58 -13.87
C ASN A 218 -24.31 17.29 -15.05
N ASP A 219 -24.87 17.32 -16.24
CA ASP A 219 -24.20 17.18 -17.51
C ASP A 219 -24.43 18.44 -18.34
N VAL A 220 -23.36 19.12 -18.72
CA VAL A 220 -23.39 20.31 -19.57
C VAL A 220 -22.69 20.00 -20.88
N ASN A 221 -23.47 19.96 -21.97
CA ASN A 221 -22.89 19.88 -23.31
C ASN A 221 -22.29 21.23 -23.69
N ASN A 222 -20.97 21.31 -23.74
CA ASN A 222 -20.24 22.55 -24.04
C ASN A 222 -20.32 22.92 -25.53
N THR A 223 -20.70 21.99 -26.40
CA THR A 223 -20.77 22.19 -27.84
C THR A 223 -22.02 22.99 -28.23
N ASN A 224 -23.14 22.73 -27.61
CA ASN A 224 -24.43 23.38 -27.93
C ASN A 224 -25.07 24.09 -26.74
N SER A 225 -24.38 24.14 -25.59
CA SER A 225 -24.81 24.77 -24.34
C SER A 225 -26.12 24.19 -23.76
N THR A 226 -26.46 22.95 -24.10
CA THR A 226 -27.57 22.25 -23.46
C THR A 226 -27.12 21.69 -22.12
N GLN A 227 -28.06 21.60 -21.17
CA GLN A 227 -27.78 21.10 -19.85
C GLN A 227 -28.84 20.07 -19.44
N ALA A 228 -28.39 18.93 -18.93
CA ALA A 228 -29.21 17.97 -18.22
C ALA A 228 -28.85 18.04 -16.72
N ASN A 229 -29.87 18.22 -15.88
CA ASN A 229 -29.71 18.31 -14.44
C ASN A 229 -30.27 17.05 -13.76
N ASN A 230 -29.79 16.75 -12.56
CA ASN A 230 -30.24 15.61 -11.76
C ASN A 230 -30.17 14.25 -12.48
N CYS A 231 -29.20 14.08 -13.35
CA CYS A 231 -28.88 12.77 -13.89
C CYS A 231 -28.49 11.85 -12.73
N LYS A 232 -28.87 10.55 -12.78
CA LYS A 232 -28.60 9.60 -11.71
C LYS A 232 -28.01 8.33 -12.27
N GLN A 233 -26.85 7.97 -11.74
CA GLN A 233 -26.23 6.69 -12.01
C GLN A 233 -26.23 5.82 -10.76
N TYR A 234 -26.79 4.63 -10.88
CA TYR A 234 -26.79 3.60 -9.86
C TYR A 234 -25.78 2.54 -10.26
N TYR A 235 -24.81 2.32 -9.40
CA TYR A 235 -23.75 1.35 -9.55
C TYR A 235 -24.01 0.17 -8.64
N VAL A 236 -24.23 -1.00 -9.22
CA VAL A 236 -24.43 -2.24 -8.49
C VAL A 236 -23.30 -3.20 -8.86
N HIS A 237 -22.50 -3.56 -7.86
CA HIS A 237 -21.37 -4.48 -8.05
C HIS A 237 -21.84 -5.81 -8.59
N GLN A 238 -21.10 -6.40 -9.55
CA GLN A 238 -21.40 -7.70 -10.16
C GLN A 238 -20.99 -8.88 -9.29
#